data_5c363d691fe754c852cff76c1ae895ef
#
_entry.id   5c363d691fe754c852cff76c1ae895ef
#
_cell.length_a   1.000
_cell.length_b   1.000
_cell.length_c   1.000
_cell.angle_alpha   90.00
_cell.angle_beta   90.00
_cell.angle_gamma   90.00
#
_symmetry.space_group_name_H-M   'P 1'
#
loop_
_entity.id
_entity.type
_entity.pdbx_description
1 polymer ?
#
loop_
_entity_poly.entity_id
_entity_poly.type
_entity_poly.pdbx_seq_one_letter_code
_entity_poly.pdbx_strand_id
1 'polypeptide(L)'
;EVEQIARIDPASGQVLERLDTVTIFPANMFVTTRERTNRAIQQIQLDLGERIRFFEEAGRMMEAQRIKQRVEYDLEMIKELGYCSGIENYSRYLDGRKEGTRPFCLLDYFPEDYLLVIDESHVTIPQIRAMYGGDRARKESLVEYGFRLPAAKDNRPLTFSEFEALAGTSIYVSATPADYELTKSEGAIVEQLIRPT
;
A
#
# COMPACT_ATOMS: atom_id res chain seq x y z
N GLU A 1 4.06 -35.60 -5.90
CA GLU A 1 3.60 -35.97 -4.55
C GLU A 1 4.63 -35.49 -3.54
N VAL A 2 4.19 -34.87 -2.42
CA VAL A 2 5.09 -34.43 -1.35
C VAL A 2 5.26 -35.60 -0.38
N GLU A 3 6.49 -36.13 -0.26
CA GLU A 3 6.78 -37.25 0.61
C GLU A 3 7.12 -36.85 2.05
N GLN A 4 7.72 -35.65 2.22
CA GLN A 4 8.16 -35.15 3.52
C GLN A 4 8.25 -33.62 3.52
N ILE A 5 7.88 -33.01 4.65
CA ILE A 5 8.09 -31.57 4.93
C ILE A 5 9.01 -31.49 6.15
N ALA A 6 10.07 -30.69 6.06
CA ALA A 6 10.99 -30.48 7.17
C ALA A 6 11.52 -29.05 7.20
N ARG A 7 11.72 -28.53 8.41
CA ARG A 7 12.47 -27.30 8.63
C ARG A 7 13.96 -27.66 8.74
N ILE A 8 14.77 -27.03 7.93
CA ILE A 8 16.23 -27.27 7.89
C ILE A 8 16.99 -26.01 8.31
N ASP A 9 18.16 -26.20 8.85
CA ASP A 9 19.14 -25.12 9.01
C ASP A 9 19.78 -24.85 7.63
N PRO A 10 19.62 -23.63 7.07
CA PRO A 10 20.14 -23.32 5.75
C PRO A 10 21.68 -23.34 5.65
N ALA A 11 22.39 -23.15 6.77
CA ALA A 11 23.84 -23.15 6.80
C ALA A 11 24.43 -24.57 6.82
N SER A 12 23.87 -25.49 7.59
CA SER A 12 24.38 -26.86 7.78
C SER A 12 23.62 -27.92 7.00
N GLY A 13 22.41 -27.61 6.50
CA GLY A 13 21.51 -28.59 5.88
C GLY A 13 20.87 -29.59 6.86
N GLN A 14 21.10 -29.40 8.15
CA GLN A 14 20.54 -30.30 9.17
C GLN A 14 19.04 -30.13 9.30
N VAL A 15 18.33 -31.27 9.43
CA VAL A 15 16.89 -31.27 9.72
C VAL A 15 16.69 -30.87 11.18
N LEU A 16 16.02 -29.73 11.40
CA LEU A 16 15.70 -29.22 12.73
C LEU A 16 14.40 -29.83 13.25
N GLU A 17 13.40 -29.98 12.35
CA GLU A 17 12.07 -30.43 12.73
C GLU A 17 11.37 -31.05 11.51
N ARG A 18 10.57 -32.09 11.73
CA ARG A 18 9.64 -32.61 10.71
C ARG A 18 8.25 -32.05 10.95
N LEU A 19 7.61 -31.65 9.86
CA LEU A 19 6.30 -30.99 9.91
C LEU A 19 5.27 -31.81 9.13
N ASP A 20 4.07 -31.90 9.65
CA ASP A 20 2.94 -32.51 8.94
C ASP A 20 2.34 -31.55 7.90
N THR A 21 2.41 -30.25 8.18
CA THR A 21 1.85 -29.21 7.32
C THR A 21 2.75 -27.97 7.31
N VAL A 22 2.75 -27.27 6.19
CA VAL A 22 3.36 -25.94 6.06
C VAL A 22 2.44 -25.03 5.25
N THR A 23 2.32 -23.77 5.68
CA THR A 23 1.59 -22.75 4.93
C THR A 23 2.57 -21.88 4.17
N ILE A 24 2.46 -21.87 2.85
CA ILE A 24 3.22 -20.98 1.98
C ILE A 24 2.34 -19.78 1.65
N PHE A 25 2.69 -18.61 2.18
CA PHE A 25 1.97 -17.39 1.90
C PHE A 25 2.34 -16.85 0.53
N PRO A 26 1.37 -16.25 -0.21
CA PRO A 26 1.68 -15.62 -1.49
C PRO A 26 2.61 -14.42 -1.29
N ALA A 27 3.53 -14.21 -2.23
CA ALA A 27 4.43 -13.05 -2.24
C ALA A 27 3.76 -11.75 -2.73
N ASN A 28 2.51 -11.82 -3.18
CA ASN A 28 1.75 -10.68 -3.68
C ASN A 28 0.65 -10.30 -2.69
N MET A 29 0.57 -9.01 -2.34
CA MET A 29 -0.42 -8.49 -1.37
C MET A 29 -1.88 -8.51 -1.88
N PHE A 30 -2.09 -8.63 -3.19
CA PHE A 30 -3.44 -8.57 -3.79
C PHE A 30 -3.99 -9.94 -4.18
N VAL A 31 -3.43 -11.03 -3.63
CA VAL A 31 -3.97 -12.37 -3.78
C VAL A 31 -5.13 -12.56 -2.80
N THR A 32 -6.30 -12.93 -3.33
CA THR A 32 -7.51 -13.15 -2.54
C THR A 32 -8.27 -14.38 -3.04
N THR A 33 -9.36 -14.76 -2.37
CA THR A 33 -10.16 -15.90 -2.78
C THR A 33 -10.88 -15.62 -4.11
N ARG A 34 -11.14 -16.68 -4.88
CA ARG A 34 -11.87 -16.57 -6.16
C ARG A 34 -13.23 -15.88 -6.00
N GLU A 35 -13.90 -16.12 -4.89
CA GLU A 35 -15.18 -15.49 -4.58
C GLU A 35 -15.05 -13.98 -4.41
N ARG A 36 -14.03 -13.52 -3.67
CA ARG A 36 -13.75 -12.08 -3.50
C ARG A 36 -13.32 -11.45 -4.81
N THR A 37 -12.50 -12.12 -5.61
CA THR A 37 -12.11 -11.65 -6.94
C THR A 37 -13.34 -11.45 -7.84
N ASN A 38 -14.26 -12.39 -7.86
CA ASN A 38 -15.48 -12.28 -8.66
C ASN A 38 -16.37 -11.11 -8.21
N ARG A 39 -16.51 -10.89 -6.90
CA ARG A 39 -17.24 -9.73 -6.37
C ARG A 39 -16.54 -8.41 -6.74
N ALA A 40 -15.21 -8.36 -6.63
CA ALA A 40 -14.41 -7.20 -7.04
C ALA A 40 -14.62 -6.87 -8.52
N ILE A 41 -14.57 -7.88 -9.40
CA ILE A 41 -14.82 -7.73 -10.84
C ILE A 41 -16.19 -7.13 -11.11
N GLN A 42 -17.24 -7.64 -10.46
CA GLN A 42 -18.58 -7.10 -10.62
C GLN A 42 -18.67 -5.62 -10.19
N GLN A 43 -18.09 -5.27 -9.05
CA GLN A 43 -18.08 -3.89 -8.58
C GLN A 43 -17.27 -2.96 -9.50
N ILE A 44 -16.12 -3.40 -9.98
CA ILE A 44 -15.31 -2.65 -10.96
C ILE A 44 -16.11 -2.40 -12.25
N GLN A 45 -16.88 -3.38 -12.73
CA GLN A 45 -17.72 -3.22 -13.92
C GLN A 45 -18.86 -2.20 -13.72
N LEU A 46 -19.46 -2.16 -12.52
CA LEU A 46 -20.49 -1.17 -12.19
C LEU A 46 -19.88 0.24 -12.17
N ASP A 47 -18.76 0.42 -11.45
CA ASP A 47 -18.06 1.72 -11.36
C ASP A 47 -17.52 2.17 -12.73
N LEU A 48 -17.09 1.23 -13.58
CA LEU A 48 -16.71 1.52 -14.96
C LEU A 48 -17.90 2.06 -15.77
N GLY A 49 -19.05 1.42 -15.67
CA GLY A 49 -20.26 1.85 -16.38
C GLY A 49 -20.69 3.25 -15.96
N GLU A 50 -20.64 3.57 -14.67
CA GLU A 50 -20.90 4.92 -14.16
C GLU A 50 -19.88 5.94 -14.65
N ARG A 51 -18.59 5.57 -14.68
CA ARG A 51 -17.53 6.48 -15.12
C ARG A 51 -17.58 6.75 -16.63
N ILE A 52 -17.94 5.76 -17.45
CA ILE A 52 -18.16 5.94 -18.89
C ILE A 52 -19.29 6.93 -19.11
N ARG A 53 -20.46 6.73 -18.48
CA ARG A 53 -21.62 7.66 -18.59
C ARG A 53 -21.24 9.07 -18.20
N PHE A 54 -20.52 9.24 -17.09
CA PHE A 54 -20.03 10.55 -16.65
C PHE A 54 -19.21 11.28 -17.74
N PHE A 55 -18.31 10.57 -18.41
CA PHE A 55 -17.51 11.17 -19.47
C PHE A 55 -18.33 11.43 -20.73
N GLU A 56 -19.25 10.55 -21.11
CA GLU A 56 -20.12 10.73 -22.27
C GLU A 56 -21.06 11.93 -22.09
N GLU A 57 -21.70 12.07 -20.93
CA GLU A 57 -22.56 13.20 -20.59
C GLU A 57 -21.79 14.54 -20.58
N ALA A 58 -20.50 14.50 -20.24
CA ALA A 58 -19.62 15.66 -20.30
C ALA A 58 -19.04 15.91 -21.71
N GLY A 59 -19.39 15.13 -22.73
CA GLY A 59 -18.84 15.22 -24.09
C GLY A 59 -17.39 14.76 -24.20
N ARG A 60 -16.86 14.04 -23.22
CA ARG A 60 -15.46 13.61 -23.12
C ARG A 60 -15.28 12.18 -23.66
N MET A 61 -15.56 11.99 -24.93
CA MET A 61 -15.61 10.66 -25.56
C MET A 61 -14.26 9.94 -25.57
N MET A 62 -13.15 10.68 -25.67
CA MET A 62 -11.80 10.12 -25.65
C MET A 62 -11.46 9.49 -24.28
N GLU A 63 -11.85 10.16 -23.20
CA GLU A 63 -11.67 9.67 -21.84
C GLU A 63 -12.58 8.46 -21.55
N ALA A 64 -13.83 8.49 -22.06
CA ALA A 64 -14.76 7.37 -21.97
C ALA A 64 -14.21 6.11 -22.66
N GLN A 65 -13.69 6.26 -23.87
CA GLN A 65 -13.08 5.14 -24.60
C GLN A 65 -11.81 4.64 -23.91
N ARG A 66 -10.95 5.54 -23.45
CA ARG A 66 -9.69 5.19 -22.78
C ARG A 66 -9.92 4.39 -21.52
N ILE A 67 -10.81 4.87 -20.63
CA ILE A 67 -11.08 4.17 -19.37
C ILE A 67 -11.72 2.80 -19.64
N LYS A 68 -12.64 2.72 -20.62
CA LYS A 68 -13.26 1.47 -21.03
C LYS A 68 -12.22 0.45 -21.46
N GLN A 69 -11.41 0.77 -22.45
CA GLN A 69 -10.38 -0.13 -22.99
C GLN A 69 -9.39 -0.58 -21.89
N ARG A 70 -8.95 0.34 -21.05
CA ARG A 70 -8.00 0.03 -19.99
C ARG A 70 -8.58 -0.92 -18.96
N VAL A 71 -9.77 -0.64 -18.45
CA VAL A 71 -10.37 -1.45 -17.38
C VAL A 71 -10.84 -2.80 -17.89
N GLU A 72 -11.42 -2.87 -19.11
CA GLU A 72 -11.80 -4.15 -19.73
C GLU A 72 -10.59 -5.07 -19.90
N TYR A 73 -9.46 -4.56 -20.37
CA TYR A 73 -8.20 -5.29 -20.47
C TYR A 73 -7.70 -5.77 -19.10
N ASP A 74 -7.68 -4.87 -18.09
CA ASP A 74 -7.25 -5.23 -16.74
C ASP A 74 -8.15 -6.31 -16.12
N LEU A 75 -9.47 -6.25 -16.35
CA LEU A 75 -10.42 -7.27 -15.87
C LEU A 75 -10.21 -8.62 -16.54
N GLU A 76 -9.90 -8.65 -17.83
CA GLU A 76 -9.56 -9.88 -18.55
C GLU A 76 -8.31 -10.53 -17.96
N MET A 77 -7.26 -9.74 -17.74
CA MET A 77 -6.03 -10.21 -17.08
C MET A 77 -6.28 -10.74 -15.66
N ILE A 78 -7.11 -10.06 -14.87
CA ILE A 78 -7.47 -10.52 -13.51
C ILE A 78 -8.24 -11.84 -13.57
N LYS A 79 -9.15 -12.03 -14.54
CA LYS A 79 -9.93 -13.26 -14.70
C LYS A 79 -9.05 -14.45 -15.10
N GLU A 80 -8.15 -14.25 -16.07
CA GLU A 80 -7.35 -15.33 -16.65
C GLU A 80 -6.12 -15.65 -15.81
N LEU A 81 -5.42 -14.63 -15.30
CA LEU A 81 -4.15 -14.77 -14.60
C LEU A 81 -4.22 -14.49 -13.09
N GLY A 82 -5.35 -13.98 -12.60
CA GLY A 82 -5.46 -13.53 -11.21
C GLY A 82 -4.69 -12.23 -10.91
N TYR A 83 -4.15 -11.56 -11.92
CA TYR A 83 -3.29 -10.40 -11.79
C TYR A 83 -3.39 -9.48 -13.03
N CYS A 84 -3.18 -8.18 -12.84
CA CYS A 84 -2.94 -7.23 -13.92
C CYS A 84 -1.86 -6.21 -13.53
N SER A 85 -1.26 -5.55 -14.51
CA SER A 85 -0.32 -4.45 -14.26
C SER A 85 -1.07 -3.26 -13.64
N GLY A 86 -0.65 -2.83 -12.45
CA GLY A 86 -1.31 -1.77 -11.70
C GLY A 86 -2.51 -2.27 -10.89
N ILE A 87 -2.53 -3.55 -10.49
CA ILE A 87 -3.60 -4.17 -9.68
C ILE A 87 -3.88 -3.39 -8.39
N GLU A 88 -2.89 -2.68 -7.87
CA GLU A 88 -3.02 -1.81 -6.69
C GLU A 88 -4.08 -0.71 -6.87
N ASN A 89 -4.38 -0.30 -8.10
CA ASN A 89 -5.44 0.66 -8.39
C ASN A 89 -6.85 0.09 -8.16
N TYR A 90 -6.96 -1.23 -8.02
CA TYR A 90 -8.17 -1.97 -7.72
C TYR A 90 -8.18 -2.51 -6.28
N SER A 91 -7.19 -2.15 -5.45
CA SER A 91 -7.01 -2.69 -4.08
C SER A 91 -8.27 -2.57 -3.22
N ARG A 92 -9.00 -1.45 -3.30
CA ARG A 92 -10.25 -1.23 -2.55
C ARG A 92 -11.30 -2.32 -2.80
N TYR A 93 -11.42 -2.79 -4.04
CA TYR A 93 -12.37 -3.84 -4.39
C TYR A 93 -11.90 -5.22 -3.94
N LEU A 94 -10.59 -5.49 -4.03
CA LEU A 94 -9.98 -6.78 -3.70
C LEU A 94 -9.96 -7.05 -2.19
N ASP A 95 -9.71 -6.03 -1.39
CA ASP A 95 -9.69 -6.13 0.08
C ASP A 95 -11.03 -5.79 0.74
N GLY A 96 -11.99 -5.25 -0.02
CA GLY A 96 -13.34 -4.93 0.45
C GLY A 96 -13.41 -3.70 1.35
N ARG A 97 -12.43 -2.80 1.26
CA ARG A 97 -12.44 -1.53 2.02
C ARG A 97 -13.55 -0.60 1.56
N LYS A 98 -14.01 0.25 2.48
CA LYS A 98 -14.91 1.35 2.15
C LYS A 98 -14.18 2.44 1.38
N GLU A 99 -14.93 3.17 0.55
CA GLU A 99 -14.41 4.34 -0.16
C GLU A 99 -13.82 5.37 0.81
N GLY A 100 -12.68 5.98 0.40
CA GLY A 100 -11.96 6.96 1.19
C GLY A 100 -11.07 6.39 2.29
N THR A 101 -11.17 5.09 2.61
CA THR A 101 -10.30 4.48 3.62
C THR A 101 -8.92 4.17 3.04
N ARG A 102 -7.88 4.39 3.84
CA ARG A 102 -6.52 4.04 3.45
C ARG A 102 -6.27 2.54 3.41
N PRO A 103 -5.32 2.05 2.61
CA PRO A 103 -4.86 0.67 2.72
C PRO A 103 -4.09 0.45 4.03
N PHE A 104 -3.98 -0.82 4.42
CA PHE A 104 -3.06 -1.20 5.48
C PHE A 104 -1.61 -0.95 5.04
N CYS A 105 -0.78 -0.47 5.96
CA CYS A 105 0.64 -0.30 5.77
C CYS A 105 1.42 -1.18 6.76
N LEU A 106 2.74 -1.21 6.64
CA LEU A 106 3.58 -2.03 7.50
C LEU A 106 3.36 -1.77 8.99
N LEU A 107 3.11 -0.51 9.38
CA LEU A 107 2.90 -0.13 10.78
C LEU A 107 1.64 -0.74 11.39
N ASP A 108 0.63 -1.07 10.58
CA ASP A 108 -0.61 -1.71 11.06
C ASP A 108 -0.40 -3.18 11.52
N TYR A 109 0.74 -3.79 11.18
CA TYR A 109 1.07 -5.18 11.51
C TYR A 109 1.99 -5.31 12.72
N PHE A 110 2.47 -4.21 13.29
CA PHE A 110 3.24 -4.24 14.52
C PHE A 110 2.32 -4.35 15.75
N PRO A 111 2.80 -4.91 16.86
CA PRO A 111 2.08 -4.86 18.14
C PRO A 111 1.89 -3.41 18.60
N GLU A 112 0.93 -3.17 19.52
CA GLU A 112 0.61 -1.81 19.98
C GLU A 112 1.79 -1.10 20.68
N ASP A 113 2.69 -1.85 21.29
CA ASP A 113 3.83 -1.38 22.09
C ASP A 113 5.19 -1.44 21.37
N TYR A 114 5.21 -1.22 20.07
CA TYR A 114 6.47 -1.19 19.32
C TYR A 114 7.22 0.13 19.47
N LEU A 115 8.54 0.06 19.31
CA LEU A 115 9.43 1.22 19.24
C LEU A 115 9.76 1.53 17.80
N LEU A 116 9.42 2.75 17.34
CA LEU A 116 9.76 3.24 16.02
C LEU A 116 11.06 4.06 16.06
N VAL A 117 12.09 3.62 15.35
CA VAL A 117 13.32 4.38 15.17
C VAL A 117 13.32 5.01 13.78
N ILE A 118 13.36 6.33 13.72
CA ILE A 118 13.33 7.11 12.48
C ILE A 118 14.73 7.67 12.24
N ASP A 119 15.43 7.03 11.31
CA ASP A 119 16.77 7.48 10.92
C ASP A 119 16.69 8.64 9.92
N GLU A 120 17.71 9.53 9.97
CA GLU A 120 17.76 10.77 9.20
C GLU A 120 16.42 11.54 9.27
N SER A 121 15.89 11.67 10.48
CA SER A 121 14.54 12.15 10.72
C SER A 121 14.27 13.53 10.12
N HIS A 122 15.27 14.42 10.10
CA HIS A 122 15.20 15.75 9.48
C HIS A 122 14.88 15.73 7.98
N VAL A 123 15.13 14.60 7.29
CA VAL A 123 14.75 14.36 5.88
C VAL A 123 13.51 13.46 5.80
N THR A 124 13.47 12.40 6.60
CA THR A 124 12.40 11.39 6.57
C THR A 124 11.05 11.99 6.92
N ILE A 125 10.95 12.82 7.96
CA ILE A 125 9.69 13.43 8.39
C ILE A 125 9.09 14.36 7.32
N PRO A 126 9.85 15.30 6.71
CA PRO A 126 9.35 16.08 5.58
C PRO A 126 8.87 15.25 4.39
N GLN A 127 9.58 14.14 4.07
CA GLN A 127 9.17 13.24 2.99
C GLN A 127 7.83 12.55 3.30
N ILE A 128 7.65 12.01 4.51
CA ILE A 128 6.37 11.41 4.94
C ILE A 128 5.24 12.45 4.85
N ARG A 129 5.50 13.69 5.25
CA ARG A 129 4.52 14.78 5.17
C ARG A 129 4.10 15.11 3.74
N ALA A 130 5.02 15.03 2.78
CA ALA A 130 4.79 15.37 1.39
C ALA A 130 4.15 14.24 0.56
N MET A 131 4.32 12.97 0.95
CA MET A 131 3.94 11.80 0.16
C MET A 131 2.46 11.82 -0.25
N TYR A 132 1.57 12.09 0.67
CA TYR A 132 0.13 12.06 0.42
C TYR A 132 -0.29 13.09 -0.63
N GLY A 133 0.19 14.34 -0.52
CA GLY A 133 -0.16 15.42 -1.44
C GLY A 133 0.29 15.14 -2.88
N GLY A 134 1.51 14.66 -3.04
CA GLY A 134 2.07 14.31 -4.36
C GLY A 134 1.34 13.14 -5.02
N ASP A 135 1.08 12.06 -4.27
CA ASP A 135 0.34 10.91 -4.79
C ASP A 135 -1.10 11.28 -5.17
N ARG A 136 -1.78 12.07 -4.32
CA ARG A 136 -3.14 12.54 -4.56
C ARG A 136 -3.23 13.37 -5.85
N ALA A 137 -2.39 14.38 -6.02
CA ALA A 137 -2.41 15.24 -7.20
C ALA A 137 -2.20 14.42 -8.50
N ARG A 138 -1.25 13.47 -8.49
CA ARG A 138 -1.02 12.56 -9.62
C ARG A 138 -2.25 11.72 -9.93
N LYS A 139 -2.88 11.11 -8.93
CA LYS A 139 -4.05 10.25 -9.12
C LYS A 139 -5.31 11.01 -9.52
N GLU A 140 -5.51 12.21 -9.01
CA GLU A 140 -6.59 13.09 -9.45
C GLU A 140 -6.49 13.34 -10.96
N SER A 141 -5.30 13.68 -11.48
CA SER A 141 -5.09 13.83 -12.92
C SER A 141 -5.35 12.54 -13.69
N LEU A 142 -4.88 11.38 -13.20
CA LEU A 142 -5.11 10.11 -13.88
C LEU A 142 -6.60 9.73 -13.95
N VAL A 143 -7.37 10.04 -12.91
CA VAL A 143 -8.82 9.82 -12.86
C VAL A 143 -9.55 10.84 -13.74
N GLU A 144 -9.16 12.11 -13.69
CA GLU A 144 -9.76 13.16 -14.48
C GLU A 144 -9.66 12.88 -15.97
N TYR A 145 -8.51 12.44 -16.45
CA TYR A 145 -8.26 12.17 -17.87
C TYR A 145 -8.57 10.72 -18.30
N GLY A 146 -9.30 9.95 -17.50
CA GLY A 146 -9.78 8.61 -17.87
C GLY A 146 -8.68 7.52 -17.95
N PHE A 147 -7.57 7.68 -17.23
CA PHE A 147 -6.53 6.65 -17.14
C PHE A 147 -6.77 5.66 -16.00
N ARG A 148 -7.55 6.05 -14.98
CA ARG A 148 -7.87 5.21 -13.82
C ARG A 148 -9.30 5.47 -13.35
N LEU A 149 -9.90 4.46 -12.70
CA LEU A 149 -11.15 4.62 -11.96
C LEU A 149 -10.94 5.46 -10.69
N PRO A 150 -11.97 6.12 -10.17
CA PRO A 150 -11.90 6.89 -8.92
C PRO A 150 -11.32 6.09 -7.74
N ALA A 151 -11.57 4.81 -7.65
CA ALA A 151 -11.05 3.90 -6.64
C ALA A 151 -9.51 3.85 -6.54
N ALA A 152 -8.80 4.19 -7.61
CA ALA A 152 -7.33 4.29 -7.58
C ALA A 152 -6.82 5.30 -6.55
N LYS A 153 -7.63 6.32 -6.19
CA LYS A 153 -7.29 7.31 -5.16
C LYS A 153 -7.26 6.73 -3.75
N ASP A 154 -7.94 5.59 -3.52
CA ASP A 154 -7.99 4.93 -2.23
C ASP A 154 -6.77 4.03 -1.96
N ASN A 155 -5.97 3.73 -2.97
CA ASN A 155 -4.63 3.17 -2.78
C ASN A 155 -3.62 4.31 -2.59
N ARG A 156 -3.49 4.80 -1.39
CA ARG A 156 -2.74 6.00 -1.06
C ARG A 156 -1.82 5.81 0.13
N PRO A 157 -0.72 6.58 0.22
CA PRO A 157 0.06 6.63 1.44
C PRO A 157 -0.74 7.23 2.60
N LEU A 158 -0.20 7.11 3.80
CA LEU A 158 -0.72 7.78 4.98
C LEU A 158 -0.73 9.31 4.79
N THR A 159 -1.74 9.96 5.33
CA THR A 159 -1.60 11.37 5.67
C THR A 159 -0.62 11.52 6.83
N PHE A 160 -0.08 12.71 7.04
CA PHE A 160 0.85 12.92 8.15
C PHE A 160 0.20 12.67 9.52
N SER A 161 -1.05 13.07 9.69
CA SER A 161 -1.81 12.80 10.92
C SER A 161 -2.07 11.32 11.17
N GLU A 162 -2.32 10.53 10.11
CA GLU A 162 -2.45 9.07 10.23
C GLU A 162 -1.11 8.43 10.61
N PHE A 163 0.00 8.92 10.05
CA PHE A 163 1.34 8.49 10.45
C PHE A 163 1.60 8.79 11.93
N GLU A 164 1.33 10.00 12.39
CA GLU A 164 1.51 10.38 13.81
C GLU A 164 0.67 9.51 14.75
N ALA A 165 -0.56 9.16 14.35
CA ALA A 165 -1.43 8.29 15.13
C ALA A 165 -0.92 6.84 15.22
N LEU A 166 -0.17 6.37 14.22
CA LEU A 166 0.41 5.02 14.20
C LEU A 166 1.81 4.96 14.81
N ALA A 167 2.56 6.07 14.80
CA ALA A 167 3.99 6.07 15.12
C ALA A 167 4.33 5.69 16.57
N GLY A 168 3.38 5.75 17.51
CA GLY A 168 3.60 5.34 18.91
C GLY A 168 4.82 5.98 19.55
N THR A 169 5.55 5.19 20.37
CA THR A 169 6.82 5.62 20.97
C THR A 169 7.91 5.65 19.89
N SER A 170 8.55 6.82 19.73
CA SER A 170 9.49 7.05 18.63
C SER A 170 10.82 7.60 19.11
N ILE A 171 11.91 7.17 18.47
CA ILE A 171 13.25 7.75 18.57
C ILE A 171 13.59 8.38 17.22
N TYR A 172 13.95 9.67 17.26
CA TYR A 172 14.40 10.40 16.08
C TYR A 172 15.93 10.43 16.08
N VAL A 173 16.54 9.93 15.01
CA VAL A 173 18.00 9.93 14.83
C VAL A 173 18.35 10.93 13.73
N SER A 174 19.20 11.90 14.04
CA SER A 174 19.62 12.92 13.09
C SER A 174 20.89 13.62 13.55
N ALA A 175 21.78 13.93 12.59
CA ALA A 175 22.91 14.80 12.85
C ALA A 175 22.50 16.28 12.94
N THR A 176 21.36 16.64 12.35
CA THR A 176 20.84 18.02 12.26
C THR A 176 19.33 18.00 12.51
N PRO A 177 18.88 17.74 13.76
CA PRO A 177 17.45 17.68 14.09
C PRO A 177 16.75 19.00 13.74
N ALA A 178 15.53 18.90 13.24
CA ALA A 178 14.68 20.04 12.89
C ALA A 178 13.64 20.32 13.98
N ASP A 179 12.88 21.40 13.83
CA ASP A 179 11.91 21.86 14.84
C ASP A 179 10.87 20.80 15.23
N TYR A 180 10.51 19.92 14.29
CA TYR A 180 9.55 18.86 14.55
C TYR A 180 10.06 17.87 15.60
N GLU A 181 11.28 17.35 15.43
CA GLU A 181 11.90 16.39 16.35
C GLU A 181 12.13 17.02 17.72
N LEU A 182 12.65 18.27 17.74
CA LEU A 182 12.88 19.02 18.97
C LEU A 182 11.60 19.24 19.76
N THR A 183 10.50 19.56 19.05
CA THR A 183 9.20 19.76 19.68
C THR A 183 8.63 18.44 20.22
N LYS A 184 8.70 17.35 19.43
CA LYS A 184 8.16 16.04 19.81
C LYS A 184 8.94 15.37 20.94
N SER A 185 10.25 15.62 21.05
CA SER A 185 11.09 15.09 22.12
C SER A 185 11.00 15.91 23.44
N GLU A 186 10.28 17.03 23.43
CA GLU A 186 10.13 17.92 24.60
C GLU A 186 11.49 18.31 25.25
N GLY A 187 12.55 18.34 24.42
CA GLY A 187 13.92 18.64 24.85
C GLY A 187 14.70 17.43 25.41
N ALA A 188 14.16 16.23 25.35
CA ALA A 188 14.90 15.02 25.69
C ALA A 188 15.85 14.66 24.54
N ILE A 189 17.07 15.17 24.59
CA ILE A 189 18.09 15.01 23.54
C ILE A 189 19.30 14.29 24.13
N VAL A 190 19.81 13.30 23.39
CA VAL A 190 21.07 12.62 23.65
C VAL A 190 22.02 12.92 22.49
N GLU A 191 23.16 13.54 22.79
CA GLU A 191 24.17 13.89 21.81
C GLU A 191 25.34 12.91 21.85
N GLN A 192 25.79 12.47 20.69
CA GLN A 192 27.05 11.74 20.53
C GLN A 192 28.03 12.61 19.77
N LEU A 193 28.97 13.24 20.50
CA LEU A 193 29.94 14.16 19.92
C LEU A 193 31.19 13.46 19.36
N ILE A 194 31.46 12.22 19.78
CA ILE A 194 32.61 11.44 19.36
C ILE A 194 32.12 10.14 18.72
N ARG A 195 32.47 9.95 17.47
CA ARG A 195 32.25 8.68 16.75
C ARG A 195 33.51 7.84 16.87
N PRO A 196 33.49 6.70 17.57
CA PRO A 196 34.66 5.80 17.57
C PRO A 196 34.87 5.27 16.16
N THR A 197 36.14 5.37 15.68
CA THR A 197 36.61 4.83 14.40
C THR A 197 37.01 3.38 14.54
#